data_fe62e02e0d6a6100653790ff8405f0cc
#
_entry.id   fe62e02e0d6a6100653790ff8405f0cc
#
_cell.length_a   1.000
_cell.length_b   1.000
_cell.length_c   1.000
_cell.angle_alpha   90.00
_cell.angle_beta   90.00
_cell.angle_gamma   90.00
#
_symmetry.space_group_name_H-M   'P 1'
#
loop_
_entity.id
_entity.type
_entity.pdbx_description
1 polymer ?
#
loop_
_entity_poly.entity_id
_entity_poly.type
_entity_poly.pdbx_seq_one_letter_code
_entity_poly.pdbx_strand_id
1 'polypeptide(L)'
;MPKSNTLIKICGLTSEEQALQVAKLGAHAIGIISVEQSPRYISAEIKKNIFTTLEKLYPKIERVSVVQNCPIDLIIKNFLGNPSETIIQLHGDEDVDYCKKIREKIPNIGLWKAFRIKTEKDIDKIKPFEDFVDAILLDSWNKETYGGSGKKINSIYLKNLQFSKPWWLAGGISIEWIDEILTEFNPDGLDISSSVEISPGFKDIKKTEDLFKFLKRN
;
A
#
# COMPACT_ATOMS: atom_id res chain seq x y z
N MET A 1 14.56 -1.21 19.80
CA MET A 1 14.04 -2.58 19.60
C MET A 1 13.08 -2.53 18.42
N PRO A 2 13.12 -3.47 17.47
CA PRO A 2 12.13 -3.50 16.40
C PRO A 2 10.72 -3.57 16.99
N LYS A 3 9.75 -2.91 16.35
CA LYS A 3 8.33 -3.00 16.75
C LYS A 3 7.90 -4.47 16.61
N SER A 4 7.42 -5.07 17.68
CA SER A 4 7.04 -6.50 17.73
C SER A 4 5.85 -6.83 16.81
N ASN A 5 5.35 -5.90 16.00
CA ASN A 5 4.11 -6.07 15.25
C ASN A 5 4.07 -5.19 13.98
N THR A 6 5.07 -5.31 13.11
CA THR A 6 5.07 -4.60 11.82
C THR A 6 3.90 -5.09 10.95
N LEU A 7 3.06 -4.17 10.48
CA LEU A 7 1.92 -4.47 9.65
C LEU A 7 2.35 -4.84 8.21
N ILE A 8 1.66 -5.79 7.58
CA ILE A 8 2.00 -6.26 6.23
C ILE A 8 0.83 -6.02 5.29
N LYS A 9 1.10 -5.30 4.21
CA LYS A 9 0.21 -5.15 3.06
C LYS A 9 0.78 -5.92 1.87
N ILE A 10 -0.06 -6.71 1.21
CA ILE A 10 0.27 -7.30 -0.09
C ILE A 10 -0.55 -6.57 -1.16
N CYS A 11 0.15 -5.96 -2.12
CA CYS A 11 -0.43 -5.06 -3.10
C CYS A 11 -0.41 -5.63 -4.52
N GLY A 12 -1.42 -5.24 -5.33
CA GLY A 12 -1.50 -5.63 -6.73
C GLY A 12 -2.00 -7.05 -6.96
N LEU A 13 -2.92 -7.52 -6.12
CA LEU A 13 -3.66 -8.76 -6.33
C LEU A 13 -4.71 -8.56 -7.42
N THR A 14 -4.90 -9.59 -8.26
CA THR A 14 -5.80 -9.53 -9.42
C THR A 14 -6.88 -10.61 -9.42
N SER A 15 -6.86 -11.54 -8.46
CA SER A 15 -7.87 -12.59 -8.33
C SER A 15 -8.33 -12.79 -6.89
N GLU A 16 -9.57 -13.22 -6.73
CA GLU A 16 -10.16 -13.53 -5.43
C GLU A 16 -9.42 -14.69 -4.75
N GLU A 17 -9.08 -15.72 -5.49
CA GLU A 17 -8.35 -16.87 -4.97
C GLU A 17 -7.03 -16.45 -4.30
N GLN A 18 -6.21 -15.65 -5.00
CA GLN A 18 -4.95 -15.17 -4.44
C GLN A 18 -5.16 -14.24 -3.25
N ALA A 19 -6.20 -13.39 -3.29
CA ALA A 19 -6.53 -12.52 -2.17
C ALA A 19 -6.88 -13.32 -0.91
N LEU A 20 -7.64 -14.40 -1.03
CA LEU A 20 -7.97 -15.30 0.08
C LEU A 20 -6.75 -16.07 0.60
N GLN A 21 -5.88 -16.54 -0.30
CA GLN A 21 -4.63 -17.20 0.10
C GLN A 21 -3.73 -16.25 0.91
N VAL A 22 -3.56 -15.03 0.44
CA VAL A 22 -2.78 -13.99 1.13
C VAL A 22 -3.41 -13.59 2.47
N ALA A 23 -4.74 -13.47 2.52
CA ALA A 23 -5.49 -13.20 3.75
C ALA A 23 -5.25 -14.28 4.81
N LYS A 24 -5.30 -15.55 4.40
CA LYS A 24 -5.05 -16.72 5.27
C LYS A 24 -3.63 -16.73 5.84
N LEU A 25 -2.64 -16.19 5.14
CA LEU A 25 -1.25 -16.09 5.61
C LEU A 25 -1.09 -15.05 6.72
N GLY A 26 -2.05 -14.12 6.86
CA GLY A 26 -2.07 -13.12 7.92
C GLY A 26 -1.71 -11.70 7.44
N ALA A 27 -1.98 -11.38 6.18
CA ALA A 27 -1.86 -10.00 5.71
C ALA A 27 -2.80 -9.07 6.50
N HIS A 28 -2.32 -7.88 6.85
CA HIS A 28 -3.10 -6.86 7.55
C HIS A 28 -3.87 -5.99 6.56
N ALA A 29 -3.35 -5.84 5.34
CA ALA A 29 -3.99 -5.11 4.27
C ALA A 29 -3.79 -5.80 2.91
N ILE A 30 -4.80 -5.69 2.05
CA ILE A 30 -4.79 -6.17 0.67
C ILE A 30 -5.02 -4.99 -0.26
N GLY A 31 -4.08 -4.77 -1.19
CA GLY A 31 -4.14 -3.67 -2.17
C GLY A 31 -4.58 -4.15 -3.55
N ILE A 32 -5.58 -3.48 -4.10
CA ILE A 32 -6.04 -3.63 -5.48
C ILE A 32 -5.72 -2.35 -6.25
N ILE A 33 -5.13 -2.50 -7.42
CA ILE A 33 -4.73 -1.36 -8.25
C ILE A 33 -5.87 -0.99 -9.20
N SER A 34 -6.39 0.24 -9.05
CA SER A 34 -7.46 0.82 -9.88
C SER A 34 -6.90 1.86 -10.87
N VAL A 35 -5.70 1.60 -11.42
CA VAL A 35 -5.00 2.43 -12.40
C VAL A 35 -4.90 1.65 -13.70
N GLU A 36 -5.65 2.04 -14.73
CA GLU A 36 -5.79 1.29 -16.00
C GLU A 36 -4.46 1.01 -16.71
N GLN A 37 -3.50 1.91 -16.59
CA GLN A 37 -2.16 1.76 -17.18
C GLN A 37 -1.26 0.75 -16.45
N SER A 38 -1.68 0.29 -15.29
CA SER A 38 -0.94 -0.69 -14.52
C SER A 38 -1.15 -2.10 -15.06
N PRO A 39 -0.10 -2.92 -15.20
CA PRO A 39 -0.26 -4.35 -15.55
C PRO A 39 -0.98 -5.16 -14.45
N ARG A 40 -1.24 -4.54 -13.29
CA ARG A 40 -1.96 -5.12 -12.16
C ARG A 40 -3.38 -4.58 -12.01
N TYR A 41 -3.84 -3.85 -13.02
CA TYR A 41 -5.20 -3.31 -13.05
C TYR A 41 -6.24 -4.42 -13.09
N ILE A 42 -7.33 -4.24 -12.35
CA ILE A 42 -8.56 -5.01 -12.51
C ILE A 42 -9.77 -4.07 -12.49
N SER A 43 -10.86 -4.51 -13.10
CA SER A 43 -12.09 -3.72 -13.17
C SER A 43 -12.71 -3.47 -11.78
N ALA A 44 -13.52 -2.42 -11.69
CA ALA A 44 -14.24 -2.09 -10.46
C ALA A 44 -15.16 -3.23 -9.98
N GLU A 45 -15.71 -4.01 -10.91
CA GLU A 45 -16.56 -5.17 -10.61
C GLU A 45 -15.76 -6.29 -9.94
N ILE A 46 -14.61 -6.67 -10.51
CA ILE A 46 -13.73 -7.70 -9.93
C ILE A 46 -13.23 -7.24 -8.55
N LYS A 47 -12.80 -5.98 -8.42
CA LYS A 47 -12.40 -5.39 -7.14
C LYS A 47 -13.51 -5.51 -6.09
N LYS A 48 -14.75 -5.15 -6.46
CA LYS A 48 -15.90 -5.23 -5.57
C LYS A 48 -16.12 -6.65 -5.06
N ASN A 49 -16.07 -7.65 -5.94
CA ASN A 49 -16.25 -9.05 -5.57
C ASN A 49 -15.17 -9.50 -4.58
N ILE A 50 -13.88 -9.19 -4.86
CA ILE A 50 -12.77 -9.51 -3.96
C ILE A 50 -12.98 -8.86 -2.58
N PHE A 51 -13.31 -7.57 -2.53
CA PHE A 51 -13.48 -6.85 -1.26
C PHE A 51 -14.68 -7.34 -0.47
N THR A 52 -15.80 -7.65 -1.14
CA THR A 52 -16.98 -8.22 -0.47
C THR A 52 -16.68 -9.59 0.14
N THR A 53 -15.95 -10.45 -0.57
CA THR A 53 -15.53 -11.76 -0.06
C THR A 53 -14.56 -11.62 1.12
N LEU A 54 -13.58 -10.71 1.03
CA LEU A 54 -12.66 -10.42 2.13
C LEU A 54 -13.38 -9.86 3.36
N GLU A 55 -14.32 -8.94 3.20
CA GLU A 55 -15.12 -8.41 4.30
C GLU A 55 -15.85 -9.51 5.06
N LYS A 56 -16.47 -10.44 4.33
CA LYS A 56 -17.21 -11.56 4.90
C LYS A 56 -16.32 -12.55 5.65
N LEU A 57 -15.17 -12.92 5.09
CA LEU A 57 -14.33 -14.00 5.62
C LEU A 57 -13.18 -13.51 6.51
N TYR A 58 -12.70 -12.29 6.27
CA TYR A 58 -11.57 -11.67 6.95
C TYR A 58 -11.85 -10.20 7.28
N PRO A 59 -12.88 -9.88 8.10
CA PRO A 59 -13.36 -8.51 8.30
C PRO A 59 -12.32 -7.54 8.87
N LYS A 60 -11.27 -8.04 9.50
CA LYS A 60 -10.17 -7.24 10.08
C LYS A 60 -9.11 -6.81 9.06
N ILE A 61 -9.13 -7.38 7.85
CA ILE A 61 -8.18 -7.02 6.80
C ILE A 61 -8.61 -5.70 6.17
N GLU A 62 -7.67 -4.77 6.07
CA GLU A 62 -7.87 -3.53 5.33
C GLU A 62 -7.93 -3.79 3.82
N ARG A 63 -8.94 -3.26 3.16
CA ARG A 63 -9.22 -3.41 1.73
C ARG A 63 -8.90 -2.10 1.03
N VAL A 64 -7.72 -2.06 0.42
CA VAL A 64 -7.08 -0.85 -0.07
C VAL A 64 -7.24 -0.71 -1.57
N SER A 65 -7.93 0.33 -2.04
CA SER A 65 -7.93 0.74 -3.45
C SER A 65 -6.78 1.69 -3.72
N VAL A 66 -5.88 1.31 -4.62
CA VAL A 66 -4.78 2.17 -5.06
C VAL A 66 -5.21 2.92 -6.32
N VAL A 67 -5.22 4.24 -6.25
CA VAL A 67 -5.59 5.15 -7.34
C VAL A 67 -4.45 6.13 -7.63
N GLN A 68 -4.46 6.73 -8.82
CA GLN A 68 -3.48 7.72 -9.25
C GLN A 68 -4.18 8.83 -10.03
N ASN A 69 -4.06 10.08 -9.57
CA ASN A 69 -4.59 11.28 -10.23
C ASN A 69 -6.05 11.12 -10.69
N CYS A 70 -6.84 10.37 -9.91
CA CYS A 70 -8.23 10.05 -10.24
C CYS A 70 -9.13 11.27 -9.95
N PRO A 71 -10.08 11.65 -10.81
CA PRO A 71 -11.05 12.68 -10.46
C PRO A 71 -11.79 12.39 -9.17
N ILE A 72 -11.94 13.38 -8.29
CA ILE A 72 -12.55 13.22 -6.96
C ILE A 72 -13.96 12.63 -7.05
N ASP A 73 -14.79 13.11 -8.00
CA ASP A 73 -16.15 12.60 -8.19
C ASP A 73 -16.18 11.13 -8.58
N LEU A 74 -15.17 10.65 -9.32
CA LEU A 74 -15.04 9.23 -9.65
C LEU A 74 -14.62 8.41 -8.45
N ILE A 75 -13.74 8.93 -7.59
CA ILE A 75 -13.40 8.28 -6.31
C ILE A 75 -14.65 8.12 -5.45
N ILE A 76 -15.42 9.19 -5.27
CA ILE A 76 -16.66 9.18 -4.47
C ILE A 76 -17.65 8.17 -5.03
N LYS A 77 -17.89 8.20 -6.35
CA LYS A 77 -18.79 7.25 -7.03
C LYS A 77 -18.34 5.80 -6.81
N ASN A 78 -17.06 5.52 -6.98
CA ASN A 78 -16.52 4.17 -6.84
C ASN A 78 -16.59 3.68 -5.39
N PHE A 79 -16.30 4.54 -4.43
CA PHE A 79 -16.42 4.23 -3.00
C PHE A 79 -17.86 3.94 -2.60
N LEU A 80 -18.81 4.80 -2.98
CA LEU A 80 -20.24 4.57 -2.70
C LEU A 80 -20.78 3.30 -3.38
N GLY A 81 -20.20 2.93 -4.53
CA GLY A 81 -20.51 1.68 -5.24
C GLY A 81 -19.87 0.43 -4.65
N ASN A 82 -18.91 0.60 -3.72
CA ASN A 82 -18.18 -0.50 -3.08
C ASN A 82 -17.98 -0.24 -1.58
N PRO A 83 -19.02 -0.43 -0.75
CA PRO A 83 -18.95 -0.16 0.69
C PRO A 83 -17.98 -1.07 1.45
N SER A 84 -17.54 -2.15 0.85
CA SER A 84 -16.52 -3.04 1.43
C SER A 84 -15.09 -2.48 1.37
N GLU A 85 -14.86 -1.37 0.64
CA GLU A 85 -13.57 -0.68 0.60
C GLU A 85 -13.34 0.09 1.91
N THR A 86 -12.17 -0.09 2.52
CA THR A 86 -11.85 0.57 3.82
C THR A 86 -10.84 1.70 3.66
N ILE A 87 -9.98 1.64 2.64
CA ILE A 87 -8.89 2.59 2.46
C ILE A 87 -8.76 2.97 0.98
N ILE A 88 -8.61 4.26 0.74
CA ILE A 88 -8.16 4.81 -0.54
C ILE A 88 -6.69 5.21 -0.40
N GLN A 89 -5.82 4.64 -1.22
CA GLN A 89 -4.41 5.00 -1.30
C GLN A 89 -4.15 5.85 -2.54
N LEU A 90 -3.82 7.12 -2.33
CA LEU A 90 -3.44 8.07 -3.37
C LEU A 90 -1.96 7.85 -3.74
N HIS A 91 -1.69 7.43 -4.97
CA HIS A 91 -0.34 7.05 -5.42
C HIS A 91 0.15 7.87 -6.64
N GLY A 92 -0.50 9.00 -6.89
CA GLY A 92 -0.17 9.96 -7.94
C GLY A 92 0.45 11.23 -7.38
N ASP A 93 0.20 12.34 -8.07
CA ASP A 93 0.71 13.67 -7.73
C ASP A 93 -0.36 14.52 -7.03
N GLU A 94 -1.35 13.84 -6.38
CA GLU A 94 -2.41 14.50 -5.62
C GLU A 94 -1.81 15.40 -4.53
N ASP A 95 -2.22 16.67 -4.51
CA ASP A 95 -1.77 17.67 -3.55
C ASP A 95 -2.56 17.65 -2.23
N VAL A 96 -2.20 18.55 -1.33
CA VAL A 96 -2.84 18.68 -0.01
C VAL A 96 -4.31 19.07 -0.14
N ASP A 97 -4.64 19.98 -1.07
CA ASP A 97 -6.03 20.42 -1.30
C ASP A 97 -6.89 19.27 -1.82
N TYR A 98 -6.32 18.39 -2.63
CA TYR A 98 -6.99 17.17 -3.08
C TYR A 98 -7.30 16.24 -1.88
N CYS A 99 -6.33 15.99 -1.00
CA CYS A 99 -6.53 15.18 0.21
C CYS A 99 -7.61 15.77 1.10
N LYS A 100 -7.58 17.10 1.31
CA LYS A 100 -8.59 17.82 2.09
C LYS A 100 -10.00 17.64 1.50
N LYS A 101 -10.16 17.80 0.19
CA LYS A 101 -11.46 17.62 -0.47
C LYS A 101 -11.99 16.19 -0.35
N ILE A 102 -11.12 15.16 -0.45
CA ILE A 102 -11.54 13.77 -0.21
C ILE A 102 -12.01 13.61 1.22
N ARG A 103 -11.26 14.14 2.21
CA ARG A 103 -11.63 14.05 3.63
C ARG A 103 -12.97 14.73 3.93
N GLU A 104 -13.25 15.87 3.29
CA GLU A 104 -14.53 16.57 3.44
C GLU A 104 -15.70 15.78 2.85
N LYS A 105 -15.48 15.07 1.73
CA LYS A 105 -16.54 14.33 1.02
C LYS A 105 -16.77 12.93 1.56
N ILE A 106 -15.72 12.27 2.05
CA ILE A 106 -15.76 10.89 2.57
C ILE A 106 -15.01 10.84 3.91
N PRO A 107 -15.54 11.43 4.99
CA PRO A 107 -14.82 11.63 6.25
C PRO A 107 -14.40 10.32 6.94
N ASN A 108 -15.13 9.24 6.72
CA ASN A 108 -14.93 7.96 7.40
C ASN A 108 -14.07 6.96 6.65
N ILE A 109 -13.58 7.29 5.43
CA ILE A 109 -12.65 6.41 4.70
C ILE A 109 -11.24 6.56 5.22
N GLY A 110 -10.49 5.47 5.32
CA GLY A 110 -9.04 5.53 5.48
C GLY A 110 -8.41 6.17 4.26
N LEU A 111 -7.61 7.21 4.44
CA LEU A 111 -6.93 7.92 3.36
C LEU A 111 -5.43 7.81 3.54
N TRP A 112 -4.76 7.09 2.64
CA TRP A 112 -3.31 6.95 2.62
C TRP A 112 -2.72 7.75 1.48
N LYS A 113 -1.55 8.37 1.69
CA LYS A 113 -0.83 9.08 0.62
C LYS A 113 0.54 8.45 0.42
N ALA A 114 0.79 8.04 -0.82
CA ALA A 114 2.09 7.54 -1.23
C ALA A 114 2.97 8.68 -1.79
N PHE A 115 4.24 8.66 -1.41
CA PHE A 115 5.26 9.60 -1.82
C PHE A 115 6.42 8.86 -2.48
N ARG A 116 6.80 9.27 -3.68
CA ARG A 116 7.96 8.74 -4.41
C ARG A 116 9.21 9.47 -3.98
N ILE A 117 10.08 8.81 -3.24
CA ILE A 117 11.27 9.40 -2.65
C ILE A 117 12.48 9.22 -3.57
N LYS A 118 13.02 10.34 -4.03
CA LYS A 118 14.27 10.44 -4.81
C LYS A 118 15.40 11.09 -4.02
N THR A 119 15.03 12.08 -3.22
CA THR A 119 15.93 12.94 -2.49
C THR A 119 15.36 13.24 -1.12
N GLU A 120 16.19 13.74 -0.21
CA GLU A 120 15.77 14.20 1.12
C GLU A 120 14.67 15.27 1.05
N LYS A 121 14.74 16.18 0.07
CA LYS A 121 13.71 17.22 -0.13
C LYS A 121 12.31 16.67 -0.40
N ASP A 122 12.18 15.42 -0.83
CA ASP A 122 10.87 14.82 -1.01
C ASP A 122 10.23 14.44 0.33
N ILE A 123 11.04 14.18 1.37
CA ILE A 123 10.57 13.96 2.74
C ILE A 123 9.98 15.26 3.33
N ASP A 124 10.63 16.40 3.09
CA ASP A 124 10.16 17.70 3.59
C ASP A 124 8.76 18.08 3.09
N LYS A 125 8.37 17.56 1.93
CA LYS A 125 7.06 17.80 1.31
C LYS A 125 5.92 17.04 1.99
N ILE A 126 6.20 16.08 2.86
CA ILE A 126 5.19 15.17 3.44
C ILE A 126 4.40 15.85 4.55
N LYS A 127 5.06 16.65 5.37
CA LYS A 127 4.48 17.26 6.57
C LYS A 127 3.11 17.95 6.36
N PRO A 128 2.87 18.74 5.29
CA PRO A 128 1.57 19.37 5.07
C PRO A 128 0.41 18.41 4.85
N PHE A 129 0.68 17.13 4.52
CA PHE A 129 -0.36 16.13 4.30
C PHE A 129 -0.83 15.46 5.59
N GLU A 130 -0.04 15.49 6.66
CA GLU A 130 -0.29 14.73 7.88
C GLU A 130 -1.65 15.04 8.51
N ASP A 131 -2.16 16.27 8.39
CA ASP A 131 -3.47 16.64 8.94
C ASP A 131 -4.66 16.01 8.18
N PHE A 132 -4.44 15.57 6.95
CA PHE A 132 -5.52 15.11 6.05
C PHE A 132 -5.48 13.62 5.73
N VAL A 133 -4.39 12.92 6.06
CA VAL A 133 -4.21 11.49 5.78
C VAL A 133 -4.11 10.67 7.06
N ASP A 134 -4.41 9.37 6.97
CA ASP A 134 -4.33 8.45 8.11
C ASP A 134 -3.02 7.65 8.12
N ALA A 135 -2.36 7.55 6.96
CA ALA A 135 -1.04 6.96 6.86
C ALA A 135 -0.24 7.53 5.68
N ILE A 136 1.07 7.49 5.82
CA ILE A 136 2.07 7.89 4.84
C ILE A 136 2.70 6.62 4.27
N LEU A 137 2.86 6.53 2.95
CA LEU A 137 3.57 5.45 2.31
C LEU A 137 4.77 6.02 1.54
N LEU A 138 5.97 5.54 1.85
CA LEU A 138 7.18 5.91 1.15
C LEU A 138 7.50 4.84 0.11
N ASP A 139 7.52 5.22 -1.18
CA ASP A 139 7.83 4.31 -2.28
C ASP A 139 9.13 4.73 -2.98
N SER A 140 9.87 3.75 -3.47
CA SER A 140 11.07 4.01 -4.28
C SER A 140 10.67 4.66 -5.61
N TRP A 141 11.42 5.70 -5.99
CA TRP A 141 11.21 6.31 -7.30
C TRP A 141 11.90 5.52 -8.41
N ASN A 142 11.15 5.22 -9.47
CA ASN A 142 11.72 4.76 -10.73
C ASN A 142 11.12 5.49 -11.92
N LYS A 143 11.99 5.96 -12.83
CA LYS A 143 11.60 6.71 -14.02
C LYS A 143 10.92 5.84 -15.09
N GLU A 144 11.15 4.54 -15.08
CA GLU A 144 10.83 3.65 -16.22
C GLU A 144 9.62 2.75 -15.99
N THR A 145 9.07 2.66 -14.76
CA THR A 145 7.93 1.76 -14.47
C THR A 145 6.95 2.38 -13.47
N TYR A 146 5.66 2.24 -13.76
CA TYR A 146 4.58 2.51 -12.80
C TYR A 146 4.54 1.40 -11.73
N GLY A 147 5.37 1.54 -10.68
CA GLY A 147 5.45 0.61 -9.56
C GLY A 147 6.19 -0.70 -9.83
N GLY A 148 6.79 -1.28 -8.81
CA GLY A 148 7.36 -2.63 -8.87
C GLY A 148 8.69 -2.75 -9.61
N SER A 149 9.51 -1.70 -9.63
CA SER A 149 10.84 -1.71 -10.28
C SER A 149 11.88 -2.56 -9.56
N GLY A 150 11.62 -2.98 -8.33
CA GLY A 150 12.58 -3.69 -7.49
C GLY A 150 13.75 -2.84 -6.97
N LYS A 151 13.79 -1.52 -7.28
CA LYS A 151 14.82 -0.63 -6.74
C LYS A 151 14.44 -0.15 -5.35
N LYS A 152 15.38 -0.17 -4.42
CA LYS A 152 15.24 0.29 -3.04
C LYS A 152 15.33 1.82 -2.96
N ILE A 153 14.63 2.44 -2.01
CA ILE A 153 14.91 3.81 -1.58
C ILE A 153 16.34 3.84 -1.01
N ASN A 154 17.07 4.93 -1.26
CA ASN A 154 18.36 5.11 -0.61
C ASN A 154 18.13 5.18 0.92
N SER A 155 18.73 4.22 1.62
CA SER A 155 18.54 4.03 3.07
C SER A 155 18.89 5.27 3.90
N ILE A 156 19.77 6.16 3.39
CA ILE A 156 20.11 7.42 4.06
C ILE A 156 18.88 8.33 4.26
N TYR A 157 17.89 8.28 3.36
CA TYR A 157 16.67 9.09 3.45
C TYR A 157 15.63 8.52 4.42
N LEU A 158 15.80 7.27 4.85
CA LEU A 158 14.89 6.59 5.78
C LEU A 158 15.32 6.71 7.24
N LYS A 159 16.54 7.21 7.49
CA LYS A 159 17.07 7.34 8.85
C LYS A 159 16.39 8.50 9.59
N ASN A 160 16.01 8.24 10.84
CA ASN A 160 15.44 9.24 11.77
C ASN A 160 14.14 9.89 11.30
N LEU A 161 13.36 9.21 10.45
CA LEU A 161 12.05 9.72 10.04
C LEU A 161 11.11 9.78 11.23
N GLN A 162 10.43 10.92 11.38
CA GLN A 162 9.40 11.13 12.39
C GLN A 162 8.18 11.77 11.75
N PHE A 163 7.09 11.02 11.70
CA PHE A 163 5.80 11.49 11.24
C PHE A 163 4.78 11.41 12.39
N SER A 164 3.79 12.29 12.39
CA SER A 164 2.66 12.23 13.34
C SER A 164 1.67 11.12 12.98
N LYS A 165 1.81 10.54 11.80
CA LYS A 165 0.97 9.45 11.29
C LYS A 165 1.78 8.17 11.12
N PRO A 166 1.13 6.99 11.22
CA PRO A 166 1.76 5.73 10.84
C PRO A 166 2.36 5.80 9.43
N TRP A 167 3.56 5.26 9.27
CA TRP A 167 4.20 5.24 7.97
C TRP A 167 4.59 3.85 7.49
N TRP A 168 4.46 3.64 6.20
CA TRP A 168 4.69 2.39 5.52
C TRP A 168 5.85 2.53 4.55
N LEU A 169 6.65 1.50 4.43
CA LEU A 169 7.70 1.42 3.41
C LEU A 169 7.23 0.54 2.26
N ALA A 170 7.48 0.99 1.03
CA ALA A 170 7.25 0.28 -0.22
C ALA A 170 8.50 0.33 -1.11
N GLY A 171 8.45 -0.37 -2.23
CA GLY A 171 9.50 -0.33 -3.25
C GLY A 171 10.63 -1.32 -3.01
N GLY A 172 10.61 -2.44 -3.75
CA GLY A 172 11.66 -3.43 -3.78
C GLY A 172 11.91 -4.19 -2.47
N ILE A 173 10.92 -4.23 -1.57
CA ILE A 173 11.04 -4.97 -0.31
C ILE A 173 11.09 -6.45 -0.60
N SER A 174 12.19 -7.09 -0.20
CA SER A 174 12.40 -8.54 -0.28
C SER A 174 12.85 -9.10 1.06
N ILE A 175 12.80 -10.42 1.24
CA ILE A 175 13.19 -11.08 2.50
C ILE A 175 14.59 -10.67 2.92
N GLU A 176 15.52 -10.52 1.99
CA GLU A 176 16.92 -10.18 2.24
C GLU A 176 17.10 -8.75 2.78
N TRP A 177 16.09 -7.88 2.63
CA TRP A 177 16.17 -6.51 3.10
C TRP A 177 15.35 -6.24 4.37
N ILE A 178 14.46 -7.14 4.74
CA ILE A 178 13.52 -6.93 5.85
C ILE A 178 14.23 -6.69 7.18
N ASP A 179 15.29 -7.44 7.48
CA ASP A 179 16.02 -7.29 8.75
C ASP A 179 16.60 -5.89 8.90
N GLU A 180 17.24 -5.35 7.84
CA GLU A 180 17.73 -3.97 7.82
C GLU A 180 16.59 -2.97 8.01
N ILE A 181 15.46 -3.15 7.30
CA ILE A 181 14.30 -2.28 7.41
C ILE A 181 13.78 -2.22 8.84
N LEU A 182 13.60 -3.38 9.46
CA LEU A 182 13.00 -3.47 10.79
C LEU A 182 13.93 -2.97 11.89
N THR A 183 15.25 -3.15 11.72
CA THR A 183 16.24 -2.75 12.72
C THR A 183 16.65 -1.29 12.59
N GLU A 184 16.82 -0.78 11.37
CA GLU A 184 17.36 0.56 11.16
C GLU A 184 16.28 1.63 10.94
N PHE A 185 15.15 1.31 10.31
CA PHE A 185 14.15 2.31 9.93
C PHE A 185 12.85 2.19 10.71
N ASN A 186 12.50 0.98 11.13
CA ASN A 186 11.35 0.70 12.01
C ASN A 186 10.01 1.32 11.53
N PRO A 187 9.57 1.08 10.29
CA PRO A 187 8.26 1.52 9.81
C PRO A 187 7.12 0.85 10.59
N ASP A 188 5.92 1.44 10.54
CA ASP A 188 4.72 0.82 11.09
C ASP A 188 4.22 -0.34 10.21
N GLY A 189 4.51 -0.29 8.91
CA GLY A 189 4.14 -1.35 7.98
C GLY A 189 5.02 -1.46 6.74
N LEU A 190 4.92 -2.61 6.07
CA LEU A 190 5.58 -2.91 4.80
C LEU A 190 4.52 -3.13 3.71
N ASP A 191 4.67 -2.43 2.59
CA ASP A 191 3.83 -2.62 1.39
C ASP A 191 4.61 -3.41 0.32
N ILE A 192 4.26 -4.66 0.14
CA ILE A 192 4.99 -5.63 -0.66
C ILE A 192 4.19 -6.00 -1.91
N SER A 193 4.83 -5.96 -3.07
CA SER A 193 4.17 -6.27 -4.34
C SER A 193 5.02 -7.19 -5.22
N SER A 194 5.95 -6.65 -6.00
CA SER A 194 6.67 -7.37 -7.05
C SER A 194 7.62 -8.47 -6.56
N SER A 195 8.19 -8.34 -5.37
CA SER A 195 9.13 -9.34 -4.83
C SER A 195 8.49 -10.70 -4.55
N VAL A 196 7.17 -10.74 -4.38
CA VAL A 196 6.39 -11.97 -4.20
C VAL A 196 5.55 -12.32 -5.43
N GLU A 197 5.93 -11.86 -6.61
CA GLU A 197 5.25 -12.18 -7.87
C GLU A 197 6.02 -13.20 -8.71
N ILE A 198 5.25 -13.98 -9.50
CA ILE A 198 5.73 -14.76 -10.64
C ILE A 198 5.76 -13.85 -11.87
N SER A 199 4.70 -13.09 -12.07
CA SER A 199 4.53 -12.06 -13.11
C SER A 199 3.65 -10.93 -12.56
N PRO A 200 3.65 -9.73 -13.16
CA PRO A 200 2.85 -8.61 -12.67
C PRO A 200 1.38 -8.98 -12.44
N GLY A 201 0.92 -8.83 -11.19
CA GLY A 201 -0.45 -9.17 -10.77
C GLY A 201 -0.68 -10.63 -10.41
N PHE A 202 0.30 -11.50 -10.59
CA PHE A 202 0.21 -12.93 -10.23
C PHE A 202 1.21 -13.27 -9.11
N LYS A 203 0.71 -13.45 -7.89
CA LYS A 203 1.55 -13.72 -6.72
C LYS A 203 2.06 -15.17 -6.70
N ASP A 204 3.33 -15.31 -6.35
CA ASP A 204 3.92 -16.58 -5.96
C ASP A 204 3.54 -16.85 -4.50
N ILE A 205 2.59 -17.76 -4.30
CA ILE A 205 2.09 -18.07 -2.95
C ILE A 205 3.20 -18.66 -2.09
N LYS A 206 4.12 -19.43 -2.68
CA LYS A 206 5.26 -19.99 -1.92
C LYS A 206 6.21 -18.91 -1.42
N LYS A 207 6.58 -17.94 -2.26
CA LYS A 207 7.38 -16.78 -1.83
C LYS A 207 6.64 -15.96 -0.78
N THR A 208 5.33 -15.80 -0.94
CA THR A 208 4.49 -15.07 0.04
C THR A 208 4.46 -15.80 1.38
N GLU A 209 4.31 -17.13 1.39
CA GLU A 209 4.39 -17.93 2.61
C GLU A 209 5.75 -17.81 3.31
N ASP A 210 6.84 -17.89 2.54
CA ASP A 210 8.19 -17.81 3.08
C ASP A 210 8.45 -16.43 3.69
N LEU A 211 7.95 -15.36 3.07
CA LEU A 211 7.94 -14.02 3.63
C LEU A 211 7.21 -13.96 4.99
N PHE A 212 5.98 -14.47 5.08
CA PHE A 212 5.23 -14.46 6.33
C PHE A 212 5.85 -15.35 7.41
N LYS A 213 6.47 -16.47 7.04
CA LYS A 213 7.22 -17.31 7.97
C LYS A 213 8.44 -16.57 8.53
N PHE A 214 9.15 -15.83 7.68
CA PHE A 214 10.29 -15.02 8.08
C PHE A 214 9.89 -13.93 9.08
N LEU A 215 8.82 -13.17 8.78
CA LEU A 215 8.31 -12.11 9.63
C LEU A 215 7.78 -12.60 11.00
N LYS A 216 7.29 -13.83 11.09
CA LYS A 216 6.83 -14.43 12.38
C LYS A 216 7.96 -14.92 13.27
N ARG A 217 9.18 -15.03 12.75
CA ARG A 217 10.35 -15.48 13.52
C ARG A 217 11.11 -14.32 14.17
N ASN A 218 10.94 -13.15 13.63
CA ASN A 218 11.55 -11.89 14.09
C ASN A 218 10.53 -11.06 14.88
#